data_8937fa26e2836b5b042f2e1e3b93246a
#
_entry.id   8937fa26e2836b5b042f2e1e3b93246a
#
_cell.length_a   1.000
_cell.length_b   1.000
_cell.length_c   1.000
_cell.angle_alpha   90.00
_cell.angle_beta   90.00
_cell.angle_gamma   90.00
#
_symmetry.space_group_name_H-M   'P 1'
#
loop_
_entity.id
_entity.type
_entity.pdbx_description
1 polymer ?
#
loop_
_entity_poly.entity_id
_entity_poly.type
_entity_poly.pdbx_seq_one_letter_code
_entity_poly.pdbx_strand_id
1 'polypeptide(L)'
;MESGYLENERPGSNVRTWVEISLERIATNLEAIRRRIGKGTDVIAVVKANAYGHGASVVARFLRDQGVTSFATATLEEAIEVRCVVPDAQILVFSGCDSGQEPRFRGHNLTAAVFERGRVPDVKIEVEVDSGMGRLGVPHAQAGSFLAQLRNRLAGVYSHFASADADVEFSRFQLKNFLSATSGVGCRRHIANSAGLRFPDAHLDAVRPGLALYGIAPCPAVSDVRPVLSWKTRILSLRHMSAGESVGYNRTYIASSPRVIAVLPVGYADGYNRAFSNKA
;
A
#
# COMPACT_ATOMS: atom_id res chain seq x y z
N MET A 1 16.10 -21.05 -15.97
CA MET A 1 16.32 -19.60 -15.67
C MET A 1 16.21 -19.47 -14.17
N GLU A 2 17.34 -19.27 -13.52
CA GLU A 2 17.43 -19.20 -12.07
C GLU A 2 16.63 -17.98 -11.57
N SER A 3 15.79 -18.20 -10.58
CA SER A 3 15.01 -17.17 -9.90
C SER A 3 16.00 -16.25 -9.17
N GLY A 4 16.26 -15.07 -9.73
CA GLY A 4 17.19 -14.09 -9.15
C GLY A 4 16.64 -13.37 -7.92
N TYR A 5 15.90 -14.05 -7.06
CA TYR A 5 15.57 -13.60 -5.73
C TYR A 5 16.76 -13.90 -4.84
N LEU A 6 17.29 -12.90 -4.18
CA LEU A 6 18.33 -13.07 -3.17
C LEU A 6 17.83 -14.09 -2.12
N GLU A 7 18.23 -15.34 -2.26
CA GLU A 7 18.00 -16.36 -1.26
C GLU A 7 18.74 -15.93 0.01
N ASN A 8 17.96 -15.64 1.06
CA ASN A 8 18.35 -15.67 2.49
C ASN A 8 19.84 -15.45 2.77
N GLU A 9 20.43 -14.35 2.36
CA GLU A 9 21.64 -13.90 3.00
C GLU A 9 21.27 -13.55 4.45
N ARG A 10 21.55 -14.48 5.36
CA ARG A 10 21.49 -14.17 6.78
C ARG A 10 22.39 -12.96 7.01
N PRO A 11 21.91 -11.91 7.70
CA PRO A 11 22.73 -10.74 7.92
C PRO A 11 24.06 -11.17 8.53
N GLY A 12 25.17 -10.64 8.00
CA GLY A 12 26.52 -10.96 8.46
C GLY A 12 26.61 -10.85 9.98
N SER A 13 27.59 -11.50 10.58
CA SER A 13 27.76 -11.60 12.05
C SER A 13 27.72 -10.23 12.77
N ASN A 14 27.98 -9.14 12.05
CA ASN A 14 28.03 -7.77 12.57
C ASN A 14 26.66 -7.05 12.57
N VAL A 15 25.64 -7.57 11.89
CA VAL A 15 24.30 -6.98 11.89
C VAL A 15 23.55 -7.44 13.12
N ARG A 16 23.15 -6.49 13.97
CA ARG A 16 22.47 -6.78 15.24
C ARG A 16 20.97 -6.62 15.17
N THR A 17 20.48 -5.81 14.25
CA THR A 17 19.04 -5.56 14.05
C THR A 17 18.75 -5.55 12.54
N TRP A 18 17.69 -6.26 12.11
CA TRP A 18 17.32 -6.36 10.70
C TRP A 18 15.84 -6.62 10.52
N VAL A 19 15.37 -6.41 9.29
CA VAL A 19 14.00 -6.73 8.86
C VAL A 19 14.07 -7.89 7.86
N GLU A 20 13.20 -8.86 8.01
CA GLU A 20 12.99 -9.94 7.04
C GLU A 20 11.64 -9.75 6.36
N ILE A 21 11.63 -9.84 5.03
CA ILE A 21 10.43 -9.75 4.20
C ILE A 21 10.17 -11.12 3.56
N SER A 22 9.00 -11.70 3.83
CA SER A 22 8.60 -12.99 3.26
C SER A 22 7.83 -12.79 1.96
N LEU A 23 8.47 -13.06 0.82
CA LEU A 23 7.82 -13.04 -0.49
C LEU A 23 6.75 -14.13 -0.61
N GLU A 24 6.93 -15.28 0.03
CA GLU A 24 5.95 -16.35 0.10
C GLU A 24 4.64 -15.88 0.77
N ARG A 25 4.74 -15.09 1.84
CA ARG A 25 3.56 -14.50 2.49
C ARG A 25 2.90 -13.45 1.60
N ILE A 26 3.66 -12.69 0.79
CA ILE A 26 3.08 -11.80 -0.22
C ILE A 26 2.28 -12.62 -1.24
N ALA A 27 2.80 -13.74 -1.73
CA ALA A 27 2.06 -14.62 -2.64
C ALA A 27 0.77 -15.16 -2.00
N THR A 28 0.86 -15.64 -0.75
CA THR A 28 -0.31 -16.14 0.00
C THR A 28 -1.38 -15.06 0.18
N ASN A 29 -0.96 -13.83 0.52
CA ASN A 29 -1.87 -12.69 0.66
C ASN A 29 -2.50 -12.30 -0.69
N LEU A 30 -1.71 -12.29 -1.77
CA LEU A 30 -2.22 -12.04 -3.13
C LEU A 30 -3.28 -13.07 -3.53
N GLU A 31 -3.05 -14.35 -3.25
CA GLU A 31 -4.04 -15.41 -3.52
C GLU A 31 -5.31 -15.24 -2.68
N ALA A 32 -5.18 -14.86 -1.40
CA ALA A 32 -6.33 -14.56 -0.56
C ALA A 32 -7.17 -13.41 -1.15
N ILE A 33 -6.51 -12.35 -1.62
CA ILE A 33 -7.16 -11.25 -2.32
C ILE A 33 -7.85 -11.73 -3.61
N ARG A 34 -7.15 -12.51 -4.45
CA ARG A 34 -7.70 -13.05 -5.71
C ARG A 34 -8.92 -13.94 -5.49
N ARG A 35 -8.90 -14.81 -4.48
CA ARG A 35 -10.07 -15.62 -4.12
C ARG A 35 -11.27 -14.77 -3.75
N ARG A 36 -11.04 -13.65 -3.07
CA ARG A 36 -12.09 -12.74 -2.60
C ARG A 36 -12.73 -11.94 -3.73
N ILE A 37 -11.93 -11.46 -4.67
CA ILE A 37 -12.43 -10.63 -5.78
C ILE A 37 -12.99 -11.46 -6.95
N GLY A 38 -12.63 -12.74 -7.01
CA GLY A 38 -13.08 -13.65 -8.06
C GLY A 38 -12.38 -13.41 -9.41
N LYS A 39 -12.89 -14.09 -10.44
CA LYS A 39 -12.40 -13.96 -11.82
C LYS A 39 -12.97 -12.70 -12.47
N GLY A 40 -12.15 -11.99 -13.22
CA GLY A 40 -12.56 -10.80 -14.00
C GLY A 40 -12.29 -9.46 -13.31
N THR A 41 -11.87 -9.46 -12.05
CA THR A 41 -11.40 -8.26 -11.36
C THR A 41 -9.87 -8.30 -11.23
N ASP A 42 -9.20 -7.23 -11.65
CA ASP A 42 -7.75 -7.13 -11.58
C ASP A 42 -7.26 -6.65 -10.20
N VAL A 43 -5.96 -6.91 -9.94
CA VAL A 43 -5.24 -6.35 -8.81
C VAL A 43 -4.31 -5.25 -9.30
N ILE A 44 -4.49 -4.02 -8.80
CA ILE A 44 -3.54 -2.93 -8.90
C ILE A 44 -2.73 -2.94 -7.59
N ALA A 45 -1.53 -3.48 -7.62
CA ALA A 45 -0.69 -3.58 -6.43
C ALA A 45 -0.17 -2.19 -6.02
N VAL A 46 -0.49 -1.74 -4.81
CA VAL A 46 -0.03 -0.44 -4.29
C VAL A 46 1.34 -0.61 -3.65
N VAL A 47 2.38 -0.09 -4.30
CA VAL A 47 3.79 -0.23 -3.91
C VAL A 47 4.47 1.10 -3.55
N LYS A 48 3.68 2.14 -3.27
CA LYS A 48 4.16 3.46 -2.81
C LYS A 48 4.92 3.38 -1.48
N ALA A 49 5.68 4.42 -1.15
CA ALA A 49 6.50 4.53 0.06
C ALA A 49 7.40 3.30 0.23
N ASN A 50 8.16 2.98 -0.84
CA ASN A 50 9.03 1.81 -0.90
C ASN A 50 8.28 0.50 -0.56
N ALA A 51 7.10 0.29 -1.19
CA ALA A 51 6.19 -0.83 -0.86
C ALA A 51 5.84 -0.87 0.64
N TYR A 52 5.46 0.28 1.22
CA TYR A 52 5.21 0.42 2.67
C TYR A 52 6.41 0.00 3.53
N GLY A 53 7.64 0.26 3.04
CA GLY A 53 8.88 -0.11 3.70
C GLY A 53 9.36 -1.55 3.44
N HIS A 54 8.70 -2.28 2.53
CA HIS A 54 9.02 -3.68 2.23
C HIS A 54 9.99 -3.88 1.05
N GLY A 55 10.44 -2.79 0.40
CA GLY A 55 11.33 -2.85 -0.75
C GLY A 55 10.59 -2.90 -2.09
N ALA A 56 10.26 -1.71 -2.67
CA ALA A 56 9.38 -1.60 -3.83
C ALA A 56 9.87 -2.39 -5.06
N SER A 57 11.15 -2.31 -5.38
CA SER A 57 11.72 -2.99 -6.56
C SER A 57 11.65 -4.52 -6.44
N VAL A 58 11.95 -5.08 -5.25
CA VAL A 58 11.88 -6.53 -5.01
C VAL A 58 10.43 -7.01 -5.03
N VAL A 59 9.56 -6.30 -4.30
CA VAL A 59 8.13 -6.64 -4.20
C VAL A 59 7.43 -6.52 -5.55
N ALA A 60 7.67 -5.45 -6.32
CA ALA A 60 7.03 -5.26 -7.61
C ALA A 60 7.47 -6.33 -8.63
N ARG A 61 8.77 -6.66 -8.70
CA ARG A 61 9.29 -7.75 -9.54
C ARG A 61 8.62 -9.07 -9.17
N PHE A 62 8.59 -9.41 -7.89
CA PHE A 62 7.96 -10.63 -7.41
C PHE A 62 6.47 -10.68 -7.77
N LEU A 63 5.72 -9.62 -7.52
CA LEU A 63 4.28 -9.55 -7.84
C LEU A 63 4.03 -9.66 -9.35
N ARG A 64 4.88 -9.07 -10.21
CA ARG A 64 4.83 -9.27 -11.66
C ARG A 64 4.98 -10.75 -12.02
N ASP A 65 5.94 -11.43 -11.42
CA ASP A 65 6.18 -12.85 -11.66
C ASP A 65 5.03 -13.73 -11.12
N GLN A 66 4.23 -13.20 -10.18
CA GLN A 66 2.95 -13.78 -9.77
C GLN A 66 1.77 -13.34 -10.67
N GLY A 67 2.03 -12.69 -11.81
CA GLY A 67 1.01 -12.31 -12.79
C GLY A 67 0.26 -11.01 -12.46
N VAL A 68 0.79 -10.14 -11.60
CA VAL A 68 0.26 -8.78 -11.42
C VAL A 68 0.76 -7.89 -12.55
N THR A 69 -0.17 -7.28 -13.28
CA THR A 69 0.11 -6.43 -14.44
C THR A 69 -0.11 -4.94 -14.21
N SER A 70 -0.59 -4.57 -13.02
CA SER A 70 -0.91 -3.18 -12.68
C SER A 70 -0.37 -2.81 -11.31
N PHE A 71 0.26 -1.64 -11.23
CA PHE A 71 0.86 -1.11 -10.00
C PHE A 71 0.41 0.33 -9.77
N ALA A 72 0.50 0.80 -8.53
CA ALA A 72 0.27 2.20 -8.20
C ALA A 72 1.31 2.70 -7.19
N THR A 73 1.80 3.91 -7.44
CA THR A 73 2.80 4.61 -6.63
C THR A 73 2.29 5.98 -6.20
N ALA A 74 2.94 6.63 -5.25
CA ALA A 74 2.58 7.97 -4.85
C ALA A 74 3.20 9.02 -5.80
N THR A 75 4.47 8.88 -6.15
CA THR A 75 5.24 9.90 -6.89
C THR A 75 5.77 9.38 -8.23
N LEU A 76 6.19 10.31 -9.08
CA LEU A 76 6.83 10.00 -10.36
C LEU A 76 8.15 9.22 -10.16
N GLU A 77 8.93 9.60 -9.15
CA GLU A 77 10.22 8.98 -8.84
C GLU A 77 10.04 7.51 -8.46
N GLU A 78 9.08 7.22 -7.57
CA GLU A 78 8.72 5.84 -7.22
C GLU A 78 8.26 5.04 -8.46
N ALA A 79 7.48 5.68 -9.34
CA ALA A 79 7.00 5.02 -10.55
C ALA A 79 8.13 4.67 -11.51
N ILE A 80 9.11 5.54 -11.66
CA ILE A 80 10.31 5.29 -12.50
C ILE A 80 11.12 4.14 -11.91
N GLU A 81 11.34 4.11 -10.59
CA GLU A 81 12.02 2.99 -9.93
C GLU A 81 11.29 1.66 -10.17
N VAL A 82 9.98 1.64 -9.97
CA VAL A 82 9.17 0.44 -10.19
C VAL A 82 9.20 0.02 -11.67
N ARG A 83 9.15 0.97 -12.61
CA ARG A 83 9.23 0.71 -14.07
C ARG A 83 10.49 -0.08 -14.45
N CYS A 84 11.63 0.17 -13.80
CA CYS A 84 12.87 -0.53 -14.08
C CYS A 84 12.77 -2.05 -13.88
N VAL A 85 11.87 -2.51 -13.01
CA VAL A 85 11.72 -3.93 -12.68
C VAL A 85 10.41 -4.55 -13.21
N VAL A 86 9.45 -3.73 -13.68
CA VAL A 86 8.18 -4.17 -14.29
C VAL A 86 7.95 -3.44 -15.62
N PRO A 87 8.75 -3.74 -16.68
CA PRO A 87 8.79 -2.95 -17.91
C PRO A 87 7.44 -2.86 -18.65
N ASP A 88 6.62 -3.91 -18.58
CA ASP A 88 5.37 -4.02 -19.35
C ASP A 88 4.10 -3.70 -18.52
N ALA A 89 4.23 -3.47 -17.22
CA ALA A 89 3.09 -3.24 -16.35
C ALA A 89 2.47 -1.85 -16.54
N GLN A 90 1.19 -1.72 -16.22
CA GLN A 90 0.55 -0.42 -16.04
C GLN A 90 0.97 0.17 -14.68
N ILE A 91 1.36 1.45 -14.65
CA ILE A 91 1.74 2.14 -13.41
C ILE A 91 0.97 3.44 -13.30
N LEU A 92 0.12 3.54 -12.28
CA LEU A 92 -0.63 4.73 -11.91
C LEU A 92 0.14 5.55 -10.88
N VAL A 93 0.31 6.85 -11.14
CA VAL A 93 0.97 7.80 -10.23
C VAL A 93 -0.09 8.68 -9.56
N PHE A 94 -0.29 8.52 -8.26
CA PHE A 94 -1.37 9.18 -7.53
C PHE A 94 -1.16 10.70 -7.36
N SER A 95 0.07 11.21 -7.34
CA SER A 95 0.33 12.64 -7.27
C SER A 95 -0.03 13.41 -8.54
N GLY A 96 -0.41 12.69 -9.60
CA GLY A 96 -0.66 13.32 -10.90
C GLY A 96 0.63 13.61 -11.69
N CYS A 97 0.52 14.54 -12.63
CA CYS A 97 1.61 14.97 -13.50
C CYS A 97 1.70 16.50 -13.49
N ASP A 98 2.71 17.04 -12.86
CA ASP A 98 2.97 18.49 -12.82
C ASP A 98 3.41 19.04 -14.19
N SER A 99 3.36 20.37 -14.32
CA SER A 99 3.81 21.04 -15.54
C SER A 99 5.28 20.70 -15.82
N GLY A 100 5.56 20.27 -17.06
CA GLY A 100 6.90 19.91 -17.50
C GLY A 100 7.30 18.44 -17.21
N GLN A 101 6.48 17.68 -16.50
CA GLN A 101 6.76 16.26 -16.24
C GLN A 101 6.27 15.32 -17.36
N GLU A 102 5.43 15.81 -18.29
CA GLU A 102 4.85 14.98 -19.35
C GLU A 102 5.87 14.18 -20.17
N PRO A 103 7.05 14.71 -20.52
CA PRO A 103 8.06 13.91 -21.24
C PRO A 103 8.53 12.69 -20.44
N ARG A 104 8.67 12.82 -19.12
CA ARG A 104 9.05 11.70 -18.23
C ARG A 104 7.93 10.66 -18.13
N PHE A 105 6.67 11.09 -18.02
CA PHE A 105 5.51 10.18 -18.02
C PHE A 105 5.43 9.40 -19.34
N ARG A 106 5.58 10.05 -20.48
CA ARG A 106 5.59 9.39 -21.79
C ARG A 106 6.79 8.45 -21.95
N GLY A 107 8.00 8.91 -21.60
CA GLY A 107 9.23 8.11 -21.72
C GLY A 107 9.22 6.83 -20.90
N HIS A 108 8.52 6.85 -19.76
CA HIS A 108 8.37 5.68 -18.90
C HIS A 108 6.99 5.00 -19.01
N ASN A 109 6.14 5.39 -19.96
CA ASN A 109 4.79 4.84 -20.18
C ASN A 109 3.97 4.78 -18.87
N LEU A 110 3.89 5.92 -18.16
CA LEU A 110 3.18 6.06 -16.89
C LEU A 110 1.79 6.66 -17.10
N THR A 111 0.88 6.36 -16.19
CA THR A 111 -0.48 6.92 -16.12
C THR A 111 -0.55 7.93 -14.97
N ALA A 112 -1.03 9.13 -15.25
CA ALA A 112 -1.17 10.19 -14.24
C ALA A 112 -2.59 10.20 -13.66
N ALA A 113 -2.71 10.39 -12.36
CA ALA A 113 -3.98 10.76 -11.75
C ALA A 113 -4.36 12.20 -12.12
N VAL A 114 -5.65 12.44 -12.42
CA VAL A 114 -6.24 13.77 -12.58
C VAL A 114 -7.33 13.90 -11.52
N PHE A 115 -7.16 14.83 -10.61
CA PHE A 115 -8.03 15.00 -9.45
C PHE A 115 -8.70 16.37 -9.36
N GLU A 116 -8.53 17.20 -10.37
CA GLU A 116 -9.19 18.50 -10.49
C GLU A 116 -9.59 18.80 -11.94
N ARG A 117 -10.53 19.72 -12.14
CA ARG A 117 -11.06 20.08 -13.46
C ARG A 117 -10.21 21.07 -14.26
N GLY A 118 -9.03 21.40 -13.76
CA GLY A 118 -8.13 22.36 -14.39
C GLY A 118 -7.31 21.76 -15.53
N ARG A 119 -6.01 21.77 -15.37
CA ARG A 119 -5.08 21.25 -16.36
C ARG A 119 -5.16 19.71 -16.47
N VAL A 120 -5.38 19.24 -17.68
CA VAL A 120 -5.29 17.81 -18.02
C VAL A 120 -4.00 17.58 -18.79
N PRO A 121 -3.01 16.85 -18.22
CA PRO A 121 -1.71 16.65 -18.86
C PRO A 121 -1.84 15.80 -20.14
N ASP A 122 -0.93 16.02 -21.10
CA ASP A 122 -0.89 15.25 -22.35
C ASP A 122 -0.15 13.92 -22.19
N VAL A 123 -0.72 13.03 -21.37
CA VAL A 123 -0.24 11.66 -21.09
C VAL A 123 -1.45 10.74 -20.88
N LYS A 124 -1.22 9.43 -20.65
CA LYS A 124 -2.28 8.53 -20.16
C LYS A 124 -2.78 9.01 -18.82
N ILE A 125 -4.09 9.03 -18.63
CA ILE A 125 -4.70 9.53 -17.39
C ILE A 125 -5.74 8.58 -16.82
N GLU A 126 -5.85 8.59 -15.49
CA GLU A 126 -7.02 8.13 -14.76
C GLU A 126 -7.58 9.27 -13.92
N VAL A 127 -8.90 9.45 -13.92
CA VAL A 127 -9.55 10.52 -13.15
C VAL A 127 -9.92 10.00 -11.77
N GLU A 128 -9.48 10.70 -10.73
CA GLU A 128 -9.97 10.49 -9.36
C GLU A 128 -11.28 11.24 -9.16
N VAL A 129 -12.31 10.53 -8.72
CA VAL A 129 -13.62 11.10 -8.36
C VAL A 129 -13.69 11.15 -6.84
N ASP A 130 -13.90 12.33 -6.27
CA ASP A 130 -14.24 12.45 -4.86
C ASP A 130 -15.69 12.06 -4.64
N SER A 131 -15.89 10.85 -4.17
CA SER A 131 -17.21 10.31 -3.81
C SER A 131 -17.58 10.52 -2.34
N GLY A 132 -16.69 11.18 -1.57
CA GLY A 132 -16.87 11.48 -0.14
C GLY A 132 -15.61 11.28 0.71
N MET A 133 -14.41 11.08 0.10
CA MET A 133 -13.14 11.04 0.84
C MET A 133 -12.71 12.44 1.32
N GLY A 134 -13.04 13.49 0.54
CA GLY A 134 -12.72 14.89 0.89
C GLY A 134 -11.24 15.22 0.88
N ARG A 135 -10.44 14.51 0.09
CA ARG A 135 -8.98 14.71 0.03
C ARG A 135 -8.53 15.20 -1.34
N LEU A 136 -8.69 14.38 -2.35
CA LEU A 136 -8.42 14.66 -3.76
C LEU A 136 -9.59 14.12 -4.58
N GLY A 137 -9.71 14.58 -5.83
CA GLY A 137 -10.70 14.09 -6.78
C GLY A 137 -11.68 15.15 -7.23
N VAL A 138 -12.17 14.98 -8.45
CA VAL A 138 -13.26 15.78 -8.97
C VAL A 138 -14.54 15.45 -8.20
N PRO A 139 -15.26 16.42 -7.62
CA PRO A 139 -16.49 16.14 -6.89
C PRO A 139 -17.47 15.31 -7.73
N HIS A 140 -18.04 14.25 -7.15
CA HIS A 140 -18.88 13.29 -7.87
C HIS A 140 -20.03 13.95 -8.64
N ALA A 141 -20.61 15.03 -8.10
CA ALA A 141 -21.67 15.78 -8.76
C ALA A 141 -21.24 16.49 -10.07
N GLN A 142 -19.93 16.70 -10.23
CA GLN A 142 -19.34 17.35 -11.41
C GLN A 142 -18.57 16.38 -12.31
N ALA A 143 -18.30 15.17 -11.82
CA ALA A 143 -17.43 14.22 -12.48
C ALA A 143 -18.00 13.73 -13.81
N GLY A 144 -19.31 13.44 -13.89
CA GLY A 144 -19.92 12.91 -15.12
C GLY A 144 -19.72 13.81 -16.35
N SER A 145 -19.93 15.12 -16.21
CA SER A 145 -19.69 16.09 -17.31
C SER A 145 -18.21 16.21 -17.68
N PHE A 146 -17.32 16.15 -16.70
CA PHE A 146 -15.88 16.21 -16.93
C PHE A 146 -15.36 14.92 -17.62
N LEU A 147 -15.80 13.75 -17.19
CA LEU A 147 -15.46 12.48 -17.80
C LEU A 147 -15.93 12.38 -19.25
N ALA A 148 -17.11 12.92 -19.56
CA ALA A 148 -17.62 12.97 -20.93
C ALA A 148 -16.72 13.78 -21.89
N GLN A 149 -16.09 14.85 -21.41
CA GLN A 149 -15.13 15.66 -22.19
C GLN A 149 -13.80 14.91 -22.43
N LEU A 150 -13.44 13.97 -21.57
CA LEU A 150 -12.16 13.24 -21.60
C LEU A 150 -12.28 11.83 -22.21
N ARG A 151 -13.45 11.43 -22.69
CA ARG A 151 -13.81 10.05 -23.08
C ARG A 151 -12.70 9.29 -23.83
N ASN A 152 -12.06 9.94 -24.80
CA ASN A 152 -11.05 9.30 -25.66
C ASN A 152 -9.62 9.30 -25.04
N ARG A 153 -9.45 9.85 -23.85
CA ARG A 153 -8.13 10.00 -23.18
C ARG A 153 -8.05 9.19 -21.89
N LEU A 154 -9.16 8.63 -21.41
CA LEU A 154 -9.25 7.94 -20.15
C LEU A 154 -8.70 6.53 -20.25
N ALA A 155 -7.67 6.22 -19.46
CA ALA A 155 -7.25 4.85 -19.17
C ALA A 155 -8.12 4.23 -18.06
N GLY A 156 -8.61 5.04 -17.13
CA GLY A 156 -9.49 4.60 -16.05
C GLY A 156 -10.11 5.75 -15.26
N VAL A 157 -10.99 5.38 -14.36
CA VAL A 157 -11.63 6.27 -13.38
C VAL A 157 -11.64 5.59 -12.03
N TYR A 158 -11.30 6.31 -10.98
CA TYR A 158 -11.27 5.72 -9.64
C TYR A 158 -11.78 6.66 -8.56
N SER A 159 -12.07 6.08 -7.41
CA SER A 159 -12.34 6.79 -6.16
C SER A 159 -11.64 6.10 -5.00
N HIS A 160 -11.78 6.61 -3.79
CA HIS A 160 -11.17 6.01 -2.61
C HIS A 160 -12.16 6.00 -1.43
N PHE A 161 -12.29 4.85 -0.76
CA PHE A 161 -13.08 4.75 0.45
C PHE A 161 -12.40 5.45 1.62
N ALA A 162 -13.17 6.25 2.34
CA ALA A 162 -12.70 6.96 3.53
C ALA A 162 -12.67 6.06 4.77
N SER A 163 -13.69 5.19 4.92
CA SER A 163 -13.95 4.45 6.16
C SER A 163 -14.50 3.04 5.91
N ALA A 164 -13.97 2.33 4.89
CA ALA A 164 -14.42 1.00 4.54
C ALA A 164 -14.18 -0.06 5.63
N ASP A 165 -13.33 0.22 6.59
CA ASP A 165 -13.03 -0.58 7.77
C ASP A 165 -14.07 -0.42 8.89
N ALA A 166 -14.62 0.79 9.09
CA ALA A 166 -15.42 1.15 10.25
C ALA A 166 -16.86 1.55 9.92
N ASP A 167 -17.12 2.28 8.82
CA ASP A 167 -18.44 2.81 8.47
C ASP A 167 -18.95 2.21 7.14
N VAL A 168 -19.81 1.19 7.28
CA VAL A 168 -20.41 0.48 6.14
C VAL A 168 -21.40 1.36 5.40
N GLU A 169 -22.21 2.14 6.10
CA GLU A 169 -23.26 2.98 5.48
C GLU A 169 -22.63 4.08 4.65
N PHE A 170 -21.64 4.77 5.20
CA PHE A 170 -20.93 5.80 4.48
C PHE A 170 -20.16 5.22 3.28
N SER A 171 -19.57 4.04 3.41
CA SER A 171 -18.90 3.36 2.30
C SER A 171 -19.88 3.01 1.16
N ARG A 172 -21.09 2.55 1.48
CA ARG A 172 -22.15 2.34 0.47
C ARG A 172 -22.61 3.63 -0.19
N PHE A 173 -22.72 4.72 0.59
CA PHE A 173 -23.00 6.04 0.05
C PHE A 173 -21.91 6.48 -0.95
N GLN A 174 -20.61 6.32 -0.60
CA GLN A 174 -19.49 6.61 -1.51
C GLN A 174 -19.55 5.77 -2.79
N LEU A 175 -19.81 4.47 -2.67
CA LEU A 175 -19.93 3.56 -3.82
C LEU A 175 -21.08 4.03 -4.75
N LYS A 176 -22.25 4.35 -4.19
CA LYS A 176 -23.39 4.86 -4.96
C LYS A 176 -23.04 6.13 -5.72
N ASN A 177 -22.37 7.10 -5.06
CA ASN A 177 -21.94 8.34 -5.69
C ASN A 177 -20.96 8.07 -6.83
N PHE A 178 -19.99 7.19 -6.63
CA PHE A 178 -19.02 6.82 -7.65
C PHE A 178 -19.68 6.15 -8.85
N LEU A 179 -20.54 5.16 -8.65
CA LEU A 179 -21.24 4.46 -9.71
C LEU A 179 -22.15 5.41 -10.53
N SER A 180 -22.85 6.33 -9.84
CA SER A 180 -23.67 7.34 -10.51
C SER A 180 -22.82 8.28 -11.35
N ALA A 181 -21.71 8.79 -10.80
CA ALA A 181 -20.81 9.72 -11.49
C ALA A 181 -20.09 9.10 -12.69
N THR A 182 -19.90 7.77 -12.68
CA THR A 182 -19.19 7.03 -13.73
C THR A 182 -20.12 6.20 -14.63
N SER A 183 -21.43 6.47 -14.59
CA SER A 183 -22.40 5.79 -15.46
C SER A 183 -22.09 6.07 -16.93
N GLY A 184 -22.04 5.02 -17.76
CA GLY A 184 -21.75 5.11 -19.19
C GLY A 184 -20.28 5.40 -19.56
N VAL A 185 -19.36 5.36 -18.59
CA VAL A 185 -17.93 5.44 -18.86
C VAL A 185 -17.42 4.09 -19.36
N GLY A 186 -16.76 4.09 -20.53
CA GLY A 186 -16.26 2.87 -21.22
C GLY A 186 -14.81 2.50 -20.85
N CYS A 187 -14.27 2.97 -19.72
CA CYS A 187 -12.93 2.63 -19.26
C CYS A 187 -12.96 1.93 -17.90
N ARG A 188 -11.80 1.43 -17.46
CA ARG A 188 -11.59 0.72 -16.19
C ARG A 188 -12.05 1.55 -15.00
N ARG A 189 -12.84 0.97 -14.09
CA ARG A 189 -13.32 1.60 -12.86
C ARG A 189 -12.83 0.85 -11.64
N HIS A 190 -12.37 1.56 -10.63
CA HIS A 190 -11.94 0.95 -9.37
C HIS A 190 -12.11 1.89 -8.18
N ILE A 191 -12.54 1.36 -7.04
CA ILE A 191 -12.74 2.11 -5.80
C ILE A 191 -12.15 1.40 -4.58
N ALA A 192 -12.21 0.05 -4.53
CA ALA A 192 -11.84 -0.72 -3.37
C ALA A 192 -10.34 -0.62 -3.05
N ASN A 193 -10.03 -0.11 -1.86
CA ASN A 193 -8.76 -0.25 -1.18
C ASN A 193 -8.73 -1.58 -0.39
N SER A 194 -7.73 -1.81 0.46
CA SER A 194 -7.63 -3.04 1.27
C SER A 194 -8.87 -3.31 2.12
N ALA A 195 -9.46 -2.29 2.74
CA ALA A 195 -10.69 -2.44 3.53
C ALA A 195 -11.93 -2.63 2.64
N GLY A 196 -11.94 -2.00 1.46
CA GLY A 196 -13.00 -2.13 0.47
C GLY A 196 -13.14 -3.53 -0.11
N LEU A 197 -12.15 -4.41 0.05
CA LEU A 197 -12.24 -5.82 -0.32
C LEU A 197 -13.39 -6.58 0.37
N ARG A 198 -13.92 -6.03 1.46
CA ARG A 198 -15.11 -6.59 2.14
C ARG A 198 -16.42 -6.40 1.37
N PHE A 199 -16.46 -5.52 0.36
CA PHE A 199 -17.64 -5.21 -0.43
C PHE A 199 -17.53 -5.79 -1.84
N PRO A 200 -18.15 -6.95 -2.15
CA PRO A 200 -18.06 -7.56 -3.47
C PRO A 200 -18.55 -6.64 -4.61
N ASP A 201 -19.56 -5.81 -4.36
CA ASP A 201 -20.11 -4.84 -5.29
C ASP A 201 -19.17 -3.65 -5.60
N ALA A 202 -18.12 -3.45 -4.78
CA ALA A 202 -17.10 -2.44 -4.99
C ALA A 202 -15.83 -2.94 -5.69
N HIS A 203 -15.72 -4.23 -6.00
CA HIS A 203 -14.53 -4.77 -6.67
C HIS A 203 -14.39 -4.21 -8.09
N LEU A 204 -15.50 -4.06 -8.81
CA LEU A 204 -15.57 -3.52 -10.18
C LEU A 204 -14.55 -4.17 -11.13
N ASP A 205 -13.87 -3.35 -11.95
CA ASP A 205 -12.86 -3.86 -12.88
C ASP A 205 -11.50 -4.12 -12.21
N ALA A 206 -11.23 -3.46 -11.06
CA ALA A 206 -10.01 -3.69 -10.29
C ALA A 206 -10.14 -3.26 -8.82
N VAL A 207 -9.24 -3.83 -8.00
CA VAL A 207 -9.03 -3.44 -6.60
C VAL A 207 -7.61 -2.92 -6.38
N ARG A 208 -7.42 -2.04 -5.39
CA ARG A 208 -6.12 -1.46 -5.04
C ARG A 208 -5.67 -1.85 -3.64
N PRO A 209 -5.27 -3.11 -3.41
CA PRO A 209 -4.75 -3.52 -2.12
C PRO A 209 -3.36 -2.91 -1.89
N GLY A 210 -3.19 -2.31 -0.72
CA GLY A 210 -1.92 -1.94 -0.13
C GLY A 210 -1.71 -2.77 1.12
N LEU A 211 -2.27 -2.36 2.26
CA LEU A 211 -2.12 -3.02 3.55
C LEU A 211 -2.35 -4.54 3.51
N ALA A 212 -3.39 -4.99 2.79
CA ALA A 212 -3.71 -6.41 2.68
C ALA A 212 -2.60 -7.23 2.00
N LEU A 213 -1.89 -6.68 1.00
CA LEU A 213 -0.74 -7.36 0.38
C LEU A 213 0.39 -7.58 1.39
N TYR A 214 0.59 -6.64 2.30
CA TYR A 214 1.63 -6.69 3.33
C TYR A 214 1.16 -7.40 4.61
N GLY A 215 -0.05 -7.97 4.59
CA GLY A 215 -0.58 -8.78 5.68
C GLY A 215 -1.08 -7.99 6.88
N ILE A 216 -1.41 -6.73 6.67
CA ILE A 216 -2.08 -5.89 7.67
C ILE A 216 -3.58 -5.97 7.40
N ALA A 217 -4.30 -6.70 8.25
CA ALA A 217 -5.74 -6.83 8.16
C ALA A 217 -6.42 -5.48 8.47
N PRO A 218 -7.10 -4.84 7.50
CA PRO A 218 -7.70 -3.53 7.72
C PRO A 218 -8.99 -3.61 8.58
N CYS A 219 -9.64 -4.75 8.58
CA CYS A 219 -10.85 -5.02 9.37
C CYS A 219 -11.04 -6.53 9.53
N PRO A 220 -11.90 -6.99 10.48
CA PRO A 220 -12.15 -8.42 10.70
C PRO A 220 -12.61 -9.17 9.45
N ALA A 221 -13.35 -8.51 8.56
CA ALA A 221 -13.81 -9.12 7.31
C ALA A 221 -12.68 -9.40 6.30
N VAL A 222 -11.48 -8.85 6.49
CA VAL A 222 -10.29 -9.07 5.65
C VAL A 222 -9.13 -9.52 6.55
N SER A 223 -9.34 -10.59 7.31
CA SER A 223 -8.38 -11.13 8.30
C SER A 223 -7.60 -12.35 7.81
N ASP A 224 -7.84 -12.80 6.59
CA ASP A 224 -7.20 -13.96 5.97
C ASP A 224 -5.81 -13.64 5.36
N VAL A 225 -5.24 -12.50 5.72
CA VAL A 225 -3.90 -12.07 5.34
C VAL A 225 -2.92 -12.20 6.52
N ARG A 226 -1.63 -12.38 6.23
CA ARG A 226 -0.60 -12.62 7.24
C ARG A 226 0.54 -11.61 7.13
N PRO A 227 1.06 -11.05 8.25
CA PRO A 227 2.18 -10.13 8.24
C PRO A 227 3.36 -10.65 7.45
N VAL A 228 3.86 -9.82 6.54
CA VAL A 228 4.98 -10.14 5.64
C VAL A 228 6.31 -9.80 6.29
N LEU A 229 6.34 -8.74 7.09
CA LEU A 229 7.53 -8.21 7.74
C LEU A 229 7.74 -8.84 9.11
N SER A 230 8.99 -9.21 9.39
CA SER A 230 9.46 -9.59 10.73
C SER A 230 10.65 -8.73 11.10
N TRP A 231 10.54 -7.98 12.19
CA TRP A 231 11.65 -7.21 12.74
C TRP A 231 12.38 -8.04 13.79
N LYS A 232 13.67 -8.27 13.59
CA LYS A 232 14.50 -9.14 14.43
C LYS A 232 15.69 -8.41 14.97
N THR A 233 16.12 -8.83 16.16
CA THR A 233 17.32 -8.31 16.78
C THR A 233 18.01 -9.40 17.61
N ARG A 234 19.29 -9.18 17.95
CA ARG A 234 20.07 -10.03 18.86
C ARG A 234 20.18 -9.36 20.22
N ILE A 235 20.21 -10.17 21.28
CA ILE A 235 20.46 -9.66 22.62
C ILE A 235 21.87 -9.08 22.67
N LEU A 236 21.98 -7.81 23.08
CA LEU A 236 23.27 -7.12 23.26
C LEU A 236 23.93 -7.50 24.59
N SER A 237 23.12 -7.56 25.65
CA SER A 237 23.59 -7.87 27.01
C SER A 237 22.46 -8.43 27.86
N LEU A 238 22.81 -9.25 28.84
CA LEU A 238 21.91 -9.69 29.89
C LEU A 238 22.37 -9.08 31.23
N ARG A 239 21.43 -8.56 32.00
CA ARG A 239 21.67 -7.98 33.32
C ARG A 239 20.81 -8.68 34.37
N HIS A 240 21.43 -9.16 35.44
CA HIS A 240 20.69 -9.60 36.61
C HIS A 240 20.33 -8.38 37.47
N MET A 241 19.10 -8.33 37.90
CA MET A 241 18.56 -7.27 38.75
C MET A 241 17.98 -7.86 40.02
N SER A 242 18.26 -7.21 41.15
CA SER A 242 17.62 -7.49 42.43
C SER A 242 16.26 -6.79 42.55
N ALA A 243 15.43 -7.24 43.47
CA ALA A 243 14.21 -6.51 43.80
C ALA A 243 14.54 -5.07 44.26
N GLY A 244 13.80 -4.09 43.80
CA GLY A 244 13.98 -2.66 44.09
C GLY A 244 14.93 -1.94 43.12
N GLU A 245 15.70 -2.64 42.28
CA GLU A 245 16.51 -1.98 41.26
C GLU A 245 15.64 -1.48 40.10
N SER A 246 16.09 -0.40 39.47
CA SER A 246 15.38 0.24 38.37
C SER A 246 16.16 0.20 37.07
N VAL A 247 15.46 0.26 35.93
CA VAL A 247 16.07 0.33 34.63
C VAL A 247 15.44 1.45 33.78
N GLY A 248 16.26 2.08 32.91
CA GLY A 248 15.85 3.06 31.94
C GLY A 248 15.69 4.48 32.49
N TYR A 249 15.28 5.38 31.60
CA TYR A 249 15.09 6.79 31.91
C TYR A 249 13.96 7.01 32.93
N ASN A 250 14.16 7.94 33.83
CA ASN A 250 13.22 8.30 34.90
C ASN A 250 12.88 7.15 35.85
N ARG A 251 13.56 6.01 35.74
CA ARG A 251 13.32 4.85 36.61
C ARG A 251 11.86 4.38 36.62
N THR A 252 11.20 4.45 35.45
CA THR A 252 9.77 4.12 35.33
C THR A 252 9.48 2.63 35.50
N TYR A 253 10.50 1.78 35.38
CA TYR A 253 10.44 0.38 35.70
C TYR A 253 11.30 0.07 36.90
N ILE A 254 10.72 -0.55 37.93
CA ILE A 254 11.41 -1.06 39.15
C ILE A 254 11.10 -2.54 39.27
N ALA A 255 12.14 -3.36 39.44
CA ALA A 255 11.99 -4.80 39.59
C ALA A 255 11.32 -5.14 40.93
N SER A 256 10.17 -5.80 40.91
CA SER A 256 9.44 -6.25 42.11
C SER A 256 10.05 -7.52 42.73
N SER A 257 10.83 -8.26 41.96
CA SER A 257 11.56 -9.47 42.37
C SER A 257 12.85 -9.62 41.56
N PRO A 258 13.81 -10.44 41.95
CA PRO A 258 15.00 -10.73 41.15
C PRO A 258 14.61 -11.21 39.74
N ARG A 259 15.25 -10.66 38.70
CA ARG A 259 15.00 -11.01 37.30
C ARG A 259 16.17 -10.71 36.39
N VAL A 260 16.09 -11.22 35.18
CA VAL A 260 17.07 -10.95 34.12
C VAL A 260 16.42 -9.98 33.10
N ILE A 261 17.14 -8.91 32.79
CA ILE A 261 16.77 -7.94 31.77
C ILE A 261 17.66 -8.15 30.54
N ALA A 262 17.05 -8.28 29.36
CA ALA A 262 17.76 -8.28 28.10
C ALA A 262 17.84 -6.85 27.54
N VAL A 263 19.03 -6.42 27.17
CA VAL A 263 19.27 -5.16 26.46
C VAL A 263 19.33 -5.49 24.98
N LEU A 264 18.50 -4.80 24.18
CA LEU A 264 18.42 -4.97 22.74
C LEU A 264 18.98 -3.73 22.04
N PRO A 265 19.75 -3.86 20.94
CA PRO A 265 20.25 -2.73 20.15
C PRO A 265 19.18 -2.18 19.20
N VAL A 266 18.02 -1.85 19.74
CA VAL A 266 16.86 -1.27 19.05
C VAL A 266 16.42 -0.03 19.80
N GLY A 267 16.19 1.06 19.09
CA GLY A 267 15.81 2.33 19.71
C GLY A 267 14.95 3.20 18.80
N TYR A 268 14.85 4.47 19.16
CA TYR A 268 13.99 5.45 18.48
C TYR A 268 14.39 5.66 17.02
N ALA A 269 15.69 5.58 16.71
CA ALA A 269 16.19 5.72 15.33
C ALA A 269 15.75 4.58 14.43
N ASP A 270 15.40 3.42 14.99
CA ASP A 270 14.89 2.25 14.29
C ASP A 270 13.36 2.27 14.16
N GLY A 271 12.68 3.31 14.66
CA GLY A 271 11.22 3.42 14.67
C GLY A 271 10.53 2.83 15.91
N TYR A 272 11.30 2.40 16.94
CA TYR A 272 10.70 1.90 18.19
C TYR A 272 10.09 3.06 18.98
N ASN A 273 8.77 3.13 19.01
CA ASN A 273 8.06 4.26 19.58
C ASN A 273 8.18 4.28 21.11
N ARG A 274 8.46 5.47 21.68
CA ARG A 274 8.52 5.68 23.14
C ARG A 274 7.22 5.30 23.87
N ALA A 275 6.07 5.35 23.19
CA ALA A 275 4.78 4.95 23.75
C ALA A 275 4.70 3.44 24.12
N PHE A 276 5.65 2.62 23.65
CA PHE A 276 5.76 1.21 24.02
C PHE A 276 6.46 0.98 25.38
N SER A 277 7.00 2.04 26.01
CA SER A 277 7.61 1.92 27.33
C SER A 277 6.65 1.28 28.34
N ASN A 278 7.09 0.22 29.04
CA ASN A 278 6.32 -0.56 30.01
C ASN A 278 5.03 -1.21 29.47
N LYS A 279 4.91 -1.43 28.15
CA LYS A 279 3.73 -2.04 27.53
C LYS A 279 4.02 -3.32 26.76
N ALA A 280 5.29 -3.68 26.58
CA ALA A 280 5.73 -4.89 25.90
C ALA A 280 6.15 -5.97 26.90
#